data_e84927fba0851ba14f031325bbbdb080
#
_entry.id   e84927fba0851ba14f031325bbbdb080
#
_cell.length_a   1.000
_cell.length_b   1.000
_cell.length_c   1.000
_cell.angle_alpha   90.00
_cell.angle_beta   90.00
_cell.angle_gamma   90.00
#
_symmetry.space_group_name_H-M   'P 1'
#
loop_
_entity.id
_entity.type
_entity.pdbx_description
1 polymer ?
#
loop_
_entity_poly.entity_id
_entity_poly.type
_entity_poly.pdbx_seq_one_letter_code
_entity_poly.pdbx_strand_id
1 'polypeptide(L)'
;MAQNRSRGRLVSCFRQLAVVAASLALCSCAPTSDQVGAENIKGGIQELRRLTFVKDVPFVSKSNEEAQQMMAAKLTRDNTEDDLRVGGQVGVMTGLFPAGTDLQNKEIELMNKQIAGFYDPHDKVMVEVRGKSVLGSTLIGRPQFANELLEAHELTHALQDQHFDLEAMLREVKDDDDEEIALHSVIEGDATLAGLAYISGGLTEDLEKKIVEHFAAMPDSFEPESSGTPLALSVPLMFQYVQGTRFVAEAWQRGGWAAVDAIYRDPPRSTQEIITPSLYFDQHRPPLHITLDGYSALFPGWRKADEDTFGELLIKLILQRNLPAKSPGLNLPTQWNGDRLVALEKDRALTVLWMIAFRDQATADDFASVYSSILDRLKSGSTGYRVTTQANVVLVIIGPESAPLTQLAPAVWKASRITNPPLHEPPDTIKRATDAIVKPIAAHS
;
A
#
# COMPACT_ATOMS: atom_id res chain seq x y z
N MET A 1 -25.53 22.67 2.21
CA MET A 1 -25.15 22.23 0.83
C MET A 1 -23.74 21.65 0.94
N ALA A 2 -23.66 20.34 1.07
CA ALA A 2 -22.39 19.63 1.10
C ALA A 2 -21.79 19.66 -0.32
N GLN A 3 -20.65 20.33 -0.46
CA GLN A 3 -19.85 20.22 -1.68
C GLN A 3 -19.30 18.78 -1.75
N ASN A 4 -19.89 18.00 -2.65
CA ASN A 4 -19.36 16.72 -3.05
C ASN A 4 -18.02 16.98 -3.74
N ARG A 5 -16.91 16.80 -3.00
CA ARG A 5 -15.55 16.96 -3.54
C ARG A 5 -15.18 15.62 -4.17
N SER A 6 -15.37 15.50 -5.48
CA SER A 6 -14.70 14.46 -6.25
C SER A 6 -13.19 14.74 -6.19
N ARG A 7 -12.40 13.78 -5.74
CA ARG A 7 -10.94 13.84 -5.69
C ARG A 7 -10.43 12.67 -6.53
N GLY A 8 -9.57 12.96 -7.50
CA GLY A 8 -8.90 11.95 -8.32
C GLY A 8 -8.00 11.10 -7.44
N ARG A 9 -7.82 9.84 -7.80
CA ARG A 9 -6.93 8.90 -7.10
C ARG A 9 -6.04 8.22 -8.11
N LEU A 10 -4.76 8.22 -7.83
CA LEU A 10 -3.74 7.61 -8.68
C LEU A 10 -3.78 6.09 -8.65
N VAL A 11 -4.09 5.52 -7.52
CA VAL A 11 -3.98 4.07 -7.31
C VAL A 11 -5.08 3.58 -6.37
N SER A 12 -6.30 3.48 -6.87
CA SER A 12 -7.42 2.98 -6.08
C SER A 12 -7.50 1.46 -6.00
N CYS A 13 -6.62 0.77 -6.73
CA CYS A 13 -6.60 -0.68 -6.88
C CYS A 13 -6.18 -1.44 -5.61
N PHE A 14 -5.69 -0.74 -4.59
CA PHE A 14 -5.16 -1.35 -3.37
C PHE A 14 -6.22 -1.88 -2.42
N ARG A 15 -7.49 -1.59 -2.68
CA ARG A 15 -8.59 -2.09 -1.86
C ARG A 15 -8.92 -3.52 -2.20
N GLN A 16 -8.27 -4.44 -1.51
CA GLN A 16 -8.58 -5.88 -1.49
C GLN A 16 -8.46 -6.59 -2.85
N LEU A 17 -7.29 -7.08 -3.13
CA LEU A 17 -7.07 -8.16 -4.08
C LEU A 17 -6.78 -9.44 -3.31
N ALA A 18 -7.54 -10.46 -3.65
CA ALA A 18 -7.43 -11.77 -3.06
C ALA A 18 -6.05 -12.40 -3.26
N VAL A 19 -5.57 -12.95 -2.20
CA VAL A 19 -4.41 -13.81 -1.98
C VAL A 19 -3.73 -14.35 -3.21
N VAL A 20 -2.49 -13.96 -3.37
CA VAL A 20 -1.49 -14.76 -4.07
C VAL A 20 -0.83 -15.68 -3.04
N ALA A 21 -1.10 -16.96 -3.13
CA ALA A 21 -0.40 -17.95 -2.35
C ALA A 21 1.09 -17.94 -2.72
N ALA A 22 1.90 -17.35 -1.85
CA ALA A 22 3.34 -17.45 -1.93
C ALA A 22 3.75 -18.92 -1.84
N SER A 23 4.53 -19.39 -2.80
CA SER A 23 5.00 -20.76 -2.89
C SER A 23 5.96 -21.07 -1.74
N LEU A 24 5.44 -21.50 -0.61
CA LEU A 24 6.24 -22.00 0.50
C LEU A 24 6.44 -23.52 0.34
N ALA A 25 7.57 -23.91 -0.23
CA ALA A 25 8.07 -25.27 -0.09
C ALA A 25 8.59 -25.49 1.34
N LEU A 26 7.72 -25.39 2.33
CA LEU A 26 8.02 -25.80 3.70
C LEU A 26 7.61 -27.27 3.85
N CYS A 27 8.60 -28.15 3.73
CA CYS A 27 8.44 -29.54 4.02
C CYS A 27 8.27 -29.72 5.54
N SER A 28 7.06 -29.90 6.01
CA SER A 28 6.80 -30.36 7.38
C SER A 28 5.65 -31.36 7.36
N CYS A 29 5.80 -32.44 8.10
CA CYS A 29 4.83 -33.50 8.25
C CYS A 29 3.58 -32.95 8.94
N ALA A 30 2.51 -32.70 8.17
CA ALA A 30 1.19 -32.43 8.70
C ALA A 30 0.34 -33.71 8.67
N PRO A 31 -0.55 -33.92 9.64
CA PRO A 31 -1.41 -35.09 9.67
C PRO A 31 -2.41 -35.07 8.51
N THR A 32 -2.64 -36.23 7.94
CA THR A 32 -3.72 -36.45 6.96
C THR A 32 -5.05 -36.26 7.63
N SER A 33 -5.81 -35.23 7.26
CA SER A 33 -7.20 -35.11 7.65
C SER A 33 -8.07 -34.76 6.46
N ASP A 34 -9.06 -35.59 6.25
CA ASP A 34 -10.20 -35.29 5.41
C ASP A 34 -11.00 -34.13 6.03
N GLN A 35 -11.37 -33.16 5.20
CA GLN A 35 -12.35 -32.09 5.44
C GLN A 35 -12.22 -31.38 6.78
N VAL A 36 -11.28 -30.46 6.88
CA VAL A 36 -11.33 -29.40 7.90
C VAL A 36 -12.36 -28.40 7.40
N GLY A 37 -13.58 -28.43 7.96
CA GLY A 37 -14.64 -27.48 7.60
C GLY A 37 -14.29 -26.06 8.07
N ALA A 38 -14.89 -25.05 7.45
CA ALA A 38 -14.71 -23.64 7.75
C ALA A 38 -14.77 -23.30 9.25
N GLU A 39 -15.61 -23.99 10.02
CA GLU A 39 -15.73 -23.82 11.47
C GLU A 39 -14.45 -24.23 12.23
N ASN A 40 -13.71 -25.21 11.72
CA ASN A 40 -12.42 -25.61 12.33
C ASN A 40 -11.35 -24.57 12.03
N ILE A 41 -11.33 -24.01 10.82
CA ILE A 41 -10.39 -22.92 10.44
C ILE A 41 -10.70 -21.68 11.27
N LYS A 42 -11.97 -21.32 11.41
CA LYS A 42 -12.44 -20.23 12.26
C LYS A 42 -11.95 -20.37 13.72
N GLY A 43 -12.15 -21.56 14.31
CA GLY A 43 -11.68 -21.89 15.65
C GLY A 43 -10.15 -21.77 15.78
N GLY A 44 -9.42 -22.29 14.82
CA GLY A 44 -7.95 -22.26 14.80
C GLY A 44 -7.39 -20.85 14.65
N ILE A 45 -7.97 -20.00 13.81
CA ILE A 45 -7.56 -18.60 13.66
C ILE A 45 -7.86 -17.80 14.94
N GLN A 46 -9.01 -18.02 15.60
CA GLN A 46 -9.32 -17.40 16.89
C GLN A 46 -8.28 -17.77 17.97
N GLU A 47 -7.93 -19.04 18.05
CA GLU A 47 -6.93 -19.52 19.02
C GLU A 47 -5.54 -18.91 18.71
N LEU A 48 -5.14 -18.92 17.43
CA LEU A 48 -3.86 -18.38 16.98
C LEU A 48 -3.74 -16.89 17.27
N ARG A 49 -4.72 -16.09 16.84
CA ARG A 49 -4.72 -14.63 16.98
C ARG A 49 -5.13 -14.14 18.36
N ARG A 50 -5.69 -15.03 19.20
CA ARG A 50 -6.25 -14.71 20.51
C ARG A 50 -7.35 -13.64 20.46
N LEU A 51 -8.05 -13.59 19.33
CA LEU A 51 -9.21 -12.76 19.07
C LEU A 51 -10.42 -13.67 18.81
N THR A 52 -11.61 -13.24 19.14
CA THR A 52 -12.84 -14.02 18.93
C THR A 52 -13.74 -13.34 17.93
N PHE A 53 -14.37 -14.10 17.03
CA PHE A 53 -15.39 -13.53 16.16
C PHE A 53 -16.57 -13.01 17.00
N VAL A 54 -16.88 -11.73 16.86
CA VAL A 54 -17.98 -11.05 17.55
C VAL A 54 -19.32 -11.38 16.86
N LYS A 55 -19.25 -11.59 15.53
CA LYS A 55 -20.39 -11.95 14.68
C LYS A 55 -20.01 -13.09 13.78
N ASP A 56 -21.01 -13.84 13.35
CA ASP A 56 -20.82 -14.86 12.33
C ASP A 56 -20.38 -14.21 11.00
N VAL A 57 -19.60 -14.96 10.21
CA VAL A 57 -19.12 -14.55 8.89
C VAL A 57 -19.84 -15.39 7.85
N PRO A 58 -20.83 -14.85 7.14
CA PRO A 58 -21.52 -15.58 6.10
C PRO A 58 -20.60 -15.91 4.92
N PHE A 59 -20.71 -17.13 4.41
CA PHE A 59 -20.01 -17.57 3.19
C PHE A 59 -20.99 -17.52 2.01
N VAL A 60 -20.57 -16.87 0.93
CA VAL A 60 -21.32 -16.80 -0.31
C VAL A 60 -20.47 -17.34 -1.46
N SER A 61 -21.03 -18.31 -2.20
CA SER A 61 -20.34 -18.86 -3.36
C SER A 61 -20.82 -18.15 -4.64
N LYS A 62 -19.88 -17.59 -5.40
CA LYS A 62 -20.12 -16.80 -6.61
C LYS A 62 -19.49 -17.47 -7.84
N SER A 63 -20.07 -17.25 -9.02
CA SER A 63 -19.38 -17.54 -10.27
C SER A 63 -18.24 -16.54 -10.52
N ASN A 64 -17.35 -16.85 -11.43
CA ASN A 64 -16.29 -15.93 -11.83
C ASN A 64 -16.85 -14.61 -12.36
N GLU A 65 -17.93 -14.67 -13.14
CA GLU A 65 -18.61 -13.50 -13.70
C GLU A 65 -19.27 -12.64 -12.61
N GLU A 66 -19.92 -13.28 -11.63
CA GLU A 66 -20.51 -12.57 -10.48
C GLU A 66 -19.44 -11.89 -9.63
N ALA A 67 -18.32 -12.57 -9.36
CA ALA A 67 -17.20 -12.00 -8.60
C ALA A 67 -16.56 -10.80 -9.34
N GLN A 68 -16.36 -10.91 -10.65
CA GLN A 68 -15.88 -9.81 -11.48
C GLN A 68 -16.84 -8.60 -11.46
N GLN A 69 -18.16 -8.85 -11.52
CA GLN A 69 -19.16 -7.78 -11.42
C GLN A 69 -19.13 -7.10 -10.04
N MET A 70 -18.97 -7.87 -8.95
CA MET A 70 -18.82 -7.32 -7.61
C MET A 70 -17.57 -6.43 -7.50
N MET A 71 -16.44 -6.87 -8.06
CA MET A 71 -15.20 -6.07 -8.04
C MET A 71 -15.31 -4.82 -8.90
N ALA A 72 -15.90 -4.89 -10.09
CA ALA A 72 -16.15 -3.73 -10.92
C ALA A 72 -17.09 -2.73 -10.23
N ALA A 73 -18.13 -3.22 -9.57
CA ALA A 73 -19.06 -2.38 -8.81
C ALA A 73 -18.34 -1.72 -7.60
N LYS A 74 -17.43 -2.44 -6.94
CA LYS A 74 -16.61 -1.90 -5.86
C LYS A 74 -15.68 -0.80 -6.36
N LEU A 75 -14.96 -1.03 -7.46
CA LEU A 75 -14.10 -0.01 -8.07
C LEU A 75 -14.89 1.28 -8.39
N THR A 76 -16.08 1.13 -8.98
CA THR A 76 -16.96 2.26 -9.33
C THR A 76 -17.57 2.95 -8.12
N ARG A 77 -17.80 2.23 -7.02
CA ARG A 77 -18.28 2.79 -5.75
C ARG A 77 -17.20 3.66 -5.08
N ASP A 78 -15.98 3.18 -5.13
CA ASP A 78 -14.85 3.80 -4.45
C ASP A 78 -14.22 4.93 -5.27
N ASN A 79 -14.40 4.93 -6.60
CA ASN A 79 -13.84 5.92 -7.52
C ASN A 79 -14.84 6.30 -8.60
N THR A 80 -14.89 7.56 -8.94
CA THR A 80 -15.60 8.01 -10.15
C THR A 80 -14.72 7.79 -11.38
N GLU A 81 -15.35 7.71 -12.58
CA GLU A 81 -14.59 7.68 -13.85
C GLU A 81 -13.65 8.88 -13.98
N ASP A 82 -14.04 10.04 -13.40
CA ASP A 82 -13.24 11.25 -13.44
C ASP A 82 -12.01 11.13 -12.52
N ASP A 83 -12.14 10.48 -11.36
CA ASP A 83 -11.02 10.20 -10.46
C ASP A 83 -9.98 9.31 -11.15
N LEU A 84 -10.40 8.20 -11.75
CA LEU A 84 -9.52 7.27 -12.48
C LEU A 84 -8.86 7.95 -13.70
N ARG A 85 -9.59 8.79 -14.41
CA ARG A 85 -9.05 9.57 -15.52
C ARG A 85 -7.98 10.56 -15.04
N VAL A 86 -8.27 11.34 -14.00
CA VAL A 86 -7.33 12.33 -13.45
C VAL A 86 -6.09 11.63 -12.92
N GLY A 87 -6.26 10.59 -12.09
CA GLY A 87 -5.15 9.80 -11.56
C GLY A 87 -4.27 9.19 -12.66
N GLY A 88 -4.88 8.60 -13.69
CA GLY A 88 -4.15 8.09 -14.85
C GLY A 88 -3.33 9.16 -15.58
N GLN A 89 -3.92 10.36 -15.78
CA GLN A 89 -3.23 11.48 -16.41
C GLN A 89 -2.09 12.03 -15.54
N VAL A 90 -2.31 12.20 -14.24
CA VAL A 90 -1.27 12.61 -13.28
C VAL A 90 -0.12 11.61 -13.27
N GLY A 91 -0.42 10.29 -13.24
CA GLY A 91 0.60 9.26 -13.30
C GLY A 91 1.41 9.27 -14.60
N VAL A 92 0.78 9.57 -15.75
CA VAL A 92 1.52 9.77 -17.01
C VAL A 92 2.38 11.03 -16.97
N MET A 93 1.85 12.16 -16.47
CA MET A 93 2.58 13.43 -16.39
C MET A 93 3.80 13.34 -15.46
N THR A 94 3.70 12.59 -14.38
CA THR A 94 4.79 12.37 -13.42
C THR A 94 5.77 11.26 -13.84
N GLY A 95 5.45 10.49 -14.87
CA GLY A 95 6.26 9.37 -15.35
C GLY A 95 6.05 8.06 -14.58
N LEU A 96 5.04 7.99 -13.74
CA LEU A 96 4.63 6.77 -13.03
C LEU A 96 4.03 5.75 -14.01
N PHE A 97 3.21 6.20 -14.95
CA PHE A 97 2.59 5.37 -15.99
C PHE A 97 3.17 5.64 -17.38
N PRO A 98 3.15 4.64 -18.28
CA PRO A 98 3.38 4.85 -19.71
C PRO A 98 2.36 5.83 -20.32
N ALA A 99 2.77 6.53 -21.38
CA ALA A 99 1.84 7.34 -22.17
C ALA A 99 0.70 6.48 -22.74
N GLY A 100 -0.55 6.98 -22.64
CA GLY A 100 -1.73 6.27 -23.11
C GLY A 100 -2.26 5.18 -22.18
N THR A 101 -1.78 5.11 -20.94
CA THR A 101 -2.35 4.20 -19.93
C THR A 101 -3.81 4.55 -19.66
N ASP A 102 -4.68 3.58 -19.86
CA ASP A 102 -6.08 3.59 -19.41
C ASP A 102 -6.12 2.92 -18.03
N LEU A 103 -6.08 3.73 -16.98
CA LEU A 103 -5.97 3.25 -15.60
C LEU A 103 -7.15 2.35 -15.23
N GLN A 104 -8.39 2.75 -15.58
CA GLN A 104 -9.59 1.99 -15.25
C GLN A 104 -9.55 0.57 -15.85
N ASN A 105 -9.23 0.47 -17.15
CA ASN A 105 -9.15 -0.82 -17.81
C ASN A 105 -8.02 -1.68 -17.26
N LYS A 106 -6.88 -1.07 -16.93
CA LYS A 106 -5.74 -1.80 -16.35
C LYS A 106 -6.03 -2.32 -14.94
N GLU A 107 -6.72 -1.55 -14.11
CA GLU A 107 -7.16 -2.01 -12.79
C GLU A 107 -8.15 -3.17 -12.89
N ILE A 108 -9.18 -3.05 -13.73
CA ILE A 108 -10.15 -4.14 -13.97
C ILE A 108 -9.44 -5.41 -14.50
N GLU A 109 -8.49 -5.27 -15.45
CA GLU A 109 -7.71 -6.39 -15.98
C GLU A 109 -6.93 -7.09 -14.87
N LEU A 110 -6.26 -6.33 -14.00
CA LEU A 110 -5.47 -6.85 -12.90
C LEU A 110 -6.33 -7.56 -11.85
N MET A 111 -7.45 -6.95 -11.45
CA MET A 111 -8.42 -7.55 -10.51
C MET A 111 -8.95 -8.88 -11.04
N ASN A 112 -9.34 -8.95 -12.30
CA ASN A 112 -9.91 -10.16 -12.91
C ASN A 112 -8.93 -11.35 -12.96
N LYS A 113 -7.63 -11.11 -13.00
CA LYS A 113 -6.62 -12.16 -13.03
C LYS A 113 -6.41 -12.85 -11.68
N GLN A 114 -6.72 -12.18 -10.57
CA GLN A 114 -6.25 -12.58 -9.25
C GLN A 114 -7.34 -13.11 -8.31
N ILE A 115 -8.63 -12.98 -8.65
CA ILE A 115 -9.74 -13.33 -7.76
C ILE A 115 -9.91 -14.85 -7.65
N ALA A 116 -9.63 -15.43 -6.48
CA ALA A 116 -10.00 -16.80 -6.12
C ALA A 116 -11.04 -16.85 -4.97
N GLY A 117 -11.01 -15.89 -4.08
CA GLY A 117 -11.93 -15.61 -2.99
C GLY A 117 -11.54 -14.30 -2.32
N PHE A 118 -12.41 -13.73 -1.50
CA PHE A 118 -12.11 -12.52 -0.74
C PHE A 118 -13.13 -12.28 0.37
N TYR A 119 -12.71 -11.60 1.43
CA TYR A 119 -13.62 -11.02 2.41
C TYR A 119 -14.07 -9.63 1.95
N ASP A 120 -15.37 -9.34 1.96
CA ASP A 120 -15.89 -7.99 1.69
C ASP A 120 -16.18 -7.28 3.02
N PRO A 121 -15.38 -6.27 3.44
CA PRO A 121 -15.57 -5.56 4.70
C PRO A 121 -16.80 -4.62 4.68
N HIS A 122 -17.35 -4.30 3.51
CA HIS A 122 -18.58 -3.53 3.40
C HIS A 122 -19.80 -4.41 3.66
N ASP A 123 -19.90 -5.54 2.97
CA ASP A 123 -21.02 -6.47 3.10
C ASP A 123 -20.81 -7.48 4.24
N LYS A 124 -19.62 -7.52 4.85
CA LYS A 124 -19.22 -8.42 5.94
C LYS A 124 -19.41 -9.90 5.61
N VAL A 125 -19.05 -10.27 4.38
CA VAL A 125 -19.22 -11.63 3.86
C VAL A 125 -17.90 -12.16 3.27
N MET A 126 -17.70 -13.48 3.41
CA MET A 126 -16.67 -14.23 2.72
C MET A 126 -17.19 -14.65 1.35
N VAL A 127 -16.53 -14.26 0.29
CA VAL A 127 -16.86 -14.63 -1.10
C VAL A 127 -15.89 -15.70 -1.58
N GLU A 128 -16.43 -16.87 -1.98
CA GLU A 128 -15.69 -17.95 -2.62
C GLU A 128 -16.01 -17.95 -4.13
N VAL A 129 -15.00 -17.99 -4.99
CA VAL A 129 -15.20 -18.02 -6.44
C VAL A 129 -15.15 -19.46 -6.96
N ARG A 130 -16.29 -19.96 -7.45
CA ARG A 130 -16.43 -21.33 -7.94
C ARG A 130 -15.45 -21.63 -9.08
N GLY A 131 -14.75 -22.77 -8.95
CA GLY A 131 -13.88 -23.30 -10.00
C GLY A 131 -12.54 -22.58 -10.16
N LYS A 132 -12.24 -21.61 -9.32
CA LYS A 132 -10.90 -21.05 -9.20
C LYS A 132 -10.21 -21.62 -7.98
N SER A 133 -8.99 -22.06 -8.17
CA SER A 133 -8.05 -22.36 -7.08
C SER A 133 -7.00 -21.25 -7.04
N VAL A 134 -6.41 -21.03 -5.88
CA VAL A 134 -5.33 -20.07 -5.67
C VAL A 134 -4.22 -20.29 -6.71
N LEU A 135 -3.80 -19.22 -7.36
CA LEU A 135 -2.64 -19.24 -8.25
C LEU A 135 -1.43 -19.67 -7.41
N GLY A 136 -0.93 -20.89 -7.64
CA GLY A 136 0.13 -21.49 -6.81
C GLY A 136 -0.24 -22.84 -6.22
N SER A 137 -1.50 -23.28 -6.29
CA SER A 137 -1.89 -24.63 -5.87
C SER A 137 -1.10 -25.73 -6.59
N THR A 138 -0.69 -25.45 -7.83
CA THR A 138 0.24 -26.29 -8.62
C THR A 138 1.68 -26.25 -8.09
N LEU A 139 2.11 -25.15 -7.46
CA LEU A 139 3.47 -25.00 -6.93
C LEU A 139 3.62 -25.63 -5.54
N ILE A 140 2.54 -25.66 -4.75
CA ILE A 140 2.52 -26.29 -3.42
C ILE A 140 2.34 -27.82 -3.55
N GLY A 141 1.93 -28.33 -4.73
CA GLY A 141 1.69 -29.75 -4.97
C GLY A 141 0.54 -30.36 -4.18
N ARG A 142 -0.23 -29.55 -3.44
CA ARG A 142 -1.36 -29.94 -2.60
C ARG A 142 -2.46 -28.88 -2.64
N PRO A 143 -3.44 -28.99 -3.55
CA PRO A 143 -4.51 -28.01 -3.71
C PRO A 143 -5.28 -27.67 -2.43
N GLN A 144 -5.48 -28.67 -1.53
CA GLN A 144 -6.19 -28.46 -0.27
C GLN A 144 -5.49 -27.45 0.65
N PHE A 145 -4.15 -27.50 0.75
CA PHE A 145 -3.40 -26.53 1.57
C PHE A 145 -3.52 -25.10 1.07
N ALA A 146 -3.62 -24.93 -0.25
CA ALA A 146 -3.82 -23.61 -0.83
C ALA A 146 -5.21 -23.04 -0.48
N ASN A 147 -6.24 -23.88 -0.47
CA ASN A 147 -7.59 -23.47 -0.08
C ASN A 147 -7.68 -23.18 1.43
N GLU A 148 -7.08 -24.03 2.27
CA GLU A 148 -7.02 -23.79 3.72
C GLU A 148 -6.27 -22.50 4.05
N LEU A 149 -5.16 -22.24 3.35
CA LEU A 149 -4.40 -20.99 3.50
C LEU A 149 -5.23 -19.77 3.11
N LEU A 150 -5.90 -19.85 1.95
CA LEU A 150 -6.78 -18.78 1.48
C LEU A 150 -7.91 -18.53 2.48
N GLU A 151 -8.60 -19.58 2.91
CA GLU A 151 -9.72 -19.44 3.84
C GLU A 151 -9.26 -18.90 5.21
N ALA A 152 -8.11 -19.34 5.72
CA ALA A 152 -7.52 -18.83 6.96
C ALA A 152 -7.13 -17.34 6.83
N HIS A 153 -6.58 -16.94 5.68
CA HIS A 153 -6.25 -15.55 5.37
C HIS A 153 -7.51 -14.67 5.36
N GLU A 154 -8.52 -15.06 4.61
CA GLU A 154 -9.75 -14.28 4.48
C GLU A 154 -10.56 -14.23 5.79
N LEU A 155 -10.58 -15.32 6.56
CA LEU A 155 -11.16 -15.32 7.91
C LEU A 155 -10.37 -14.41 8.86
N THR A 156 -9.07 -14.25 8.65
CA THR A 156 -8.28 -13.26 9.40
C THR A 156 -8.72 -11.84 9.08
N HIS A 157 -9.02 -11.51 7.80
CA HIS A 157 -9.60 -10.20 7.46
C HIS A 157 -10.95 -9.96 8.15
N ALA A 158 -11.81 -10.98 8.20
CA ALA A 158 -13.06 -10.86 8.93
C ALA A 158 -12.86 -10.61 10.44
N LEU A 159 -11.83 -11.22 11.02
CA LEU A 159 -11.48 -11.03 12.42
C LEU A 159 -10.89 -9.62 12.66
N GLN A 160 -9.98 -9.17 11.81
CA GLN A 160 -9.42 -7.81 11.81
C GLN A 160 -10.54 -6.76 11.74
N ASP A 161 -11.46 -6.91 10.78
CA ASP A 161 -12.55 -5.99 10.56
C ASP A 161 -13.50 -5.89 11.77
N GLN A 162 -13.80 -7.03 12.41
CA GLN A 162 -14.65 -7.06 13.61
C GLN A 162 -13.99 -6.42 14.84
N HIS A 163 -12.68 -6.34 14.92
CA HIS A 163 -11.93 -5.80 16.05
C HIS A 163 -11.39 -4.40 15.83
N PHE A 164 -11.11 -4.03 14.57
CA PHE A 164 -10.38 -2.79 14.23
C PHE A 164 -11.16 -1.87 13.28
N ASP A 165 -12.31 -2.30 12.73
CA ASP A 165 -13.12 -1.53 11.77
C ASP A 165 -12.31 -1.09 10.54
N LEU A 166 -11.91 -2.08 9.73
CA LEU A 166 -11.07 -1.85 8.54
C LEU A 166 -11.68 -0.83 7.58
N GLU A 167 -13.02 -0.80 7.45
CA GLU A 167 -13.69 0.17 6.58
C GLU A 167 -13.50 1.61 7.07
N ALA A 168 -13.55 1.83 8.39
CA ALA A 168 -13.29 3.15 8.97
C ALA A 168 -11.83 3.57 8.78
N MET A 169 -10.87 2.68 9.06
CA MET A 169 -9.44 2.93 8.90
C MET A 169 -9.09 3.29 7.45
N LEU A 170 -9.54 2.49 6.47
CA LEU A 170 -9.30 2.74 5.05
C LEU A 170 -9.96 4.04 4.55
N ARG A 171 -11.09 4.43 5.15
CA ARG A 171 -11.74 5.70 4.82
C ARG A 171 -10.94 6.91 5.29
N GLU A 172 -10.22 6.80 6.39
CA GLU A 172 -9.38 7.89 6.93
C GLU A 172 -8.18 8.18 6.03
N VAL A 173 -7.54 7.15 5.46
CA VAL A 173 -6.35 7.28 4.61
C VAL A 173 -6.65 7.39 3.12
N LYS A 174 -7.89 7.35 2.72
CA LYS A 174 -8.34 7.25 1.32
C LYS A 174 -7.83 8.33 0.36
N ASP A 175 -7.36 9.46 0.84
CA ASP A 175 -6.88 10.61 0.06
C ASP A 175 -5.33 10.71 0.13
N ASP A 176 -4.64 9.59 0.44
CA ASP A 176 -3.19 9.49 0.55
C ASP A 176 -2.75 8.07 0.16
N ASP A 177 -2.29 7.90 -1.09
CA ASP A 177 -1.93 6.59 -1.64
C ASP A 177 -0.79 5.93 -0.85
N ASP A 178 0.19 6.68 -0.34
CA ASP A 178 1.31 6.13 0.42
C ASP A 178 0.85 5.57 1.77
N GLU A 179 0.00 6.31 2.48
CA GLU A 179 -0.58 5.87 3.76
C GLU A 179 -1.57 4.71 3.53
N GLU A 180 -2.36 4.73 2.44
CA GLU A 180 -3.27 3.65 2.07
C GLU A 180 -2.50 2.35 1.78
N ILE A 181 -1.40 2.40 1.01
CA ILE A 181 -0.53 1.23 0.74
C ILE A 181 0.10 0.73 2.05
N ALA A 182 0.55 1.61 2.92
CA ALA A 182 1.15 1.23 4.20
C ALA A 182 0.13 0.51 5.10
N LEU A 183 -1.09 1.03 5.22
CA LEU A 183 -2.17 0.39 5.98
C LEU A 183 -2.55 -0.98 5.40
N HIS A 184 -2.72 -1.07 4.07
CA HIS A 184 -2.97 -2.36 3.42
C HIS A 184 -1.82 -3.35 3.65
N SER A 185 -0.57 -2.88 3.72
CA SER A 185 0.56 -3.76 4.04
C SER A 185 0.45 -4.37 5.44
N VAL A 186 -0.09 -3.64 6.42
CA VAL A 186 -0.37 -4.21 7.74
C VAL A 186 -1.51 -5.23 7.67
N ILE A 187 -2.60 -4.91 7.01
CA ILE A 187 -3.79 -5.76 6.89
C ILE A 187 -3.43 -7.08 6.19
N GLU A 188 -2.83 -6.99 5.01
CA GLU A 188 -2.45 -8.16 4.20
C GLU A 188 -1.30 -8.96 4.82
N GLY A 189 -0.34 -8.26 5.42
CA GLY A 189 0.79 -8.89 6.11
C GLY A 189 0.35 -9.71 7.33
N ASP A 190 -0.57 -9.20 8.13
CA ASP A 190 -1.14 -9.92 9.27
C ASP A 190 -1.97 -11.13 8.82
N ALA A 191 -2.84 -10.98 7.82
CA ALA A 191 -3.63 -12.10 7.31
C ALA A 191 -2.74 -13.20 6.68
N THR A 192 -1.69 -12.79 5.96
CA THR A 192 -0.72 -13.72 5.37
C THR A 192 0.07 -14.47 6.45
N LEU A 193 0.59 -13.75 7.45
CA LEU A 193 1.35 -14.37 8.54
C LEU A 193 0.46 -15.32 9.36
N ALA A 194 -0.79 -14.92 9.66
CA ALA A 194 -1.75 -15.73 10.39
C ALA A 194 -2.15 -17.00 9.59
N GLY A 195 -2.43 -16.88 8.30
CA GLY A 195 -2.74 -18.01 7.44
C GLY A 195 -1.60 -19.03 7.36
N LEU A 196 -0.37 -18.54 7.17
CA LEU A 196 0.84 -19.39 7.17
C LEU A 196 1.08 -20.07 8.52
N ALA A 197 0.90 -19.35 9.61
CA ALA A 197 0.98 -19.88 10.96
C ALA A 197 -0.07 -20.96 11.20
N TYR A 198 -1.31 -20.73 10.74
CA TYR A 198 -2.41 -21.71 10.88
C TYR A 198 -2.10 -23.02 10.19
N ILE A 199 -1.76 -23.02 8.90
CA ILE A 199 -1.46 -24.26 8.15
C ILE A 199 -0.20 -24.98 8.64
N SER A 200 0.66 -24.28 9.40
CA SER A 200 1.88 -24.83 10.00
C SER A 200 1.69 -25.32 11.43
N GLY A 201 0.49 -25.20 12.01
CA GLY A 201 0.16 -25.59 13.38
C GLY A 201 0.64 -24.62 14.46
N GLY A 202 0.90 -23.36 14.12
CA GLY A 202 1.33 -22.30 15.00
C GLY A 202 2.51 -21.51 14.46
N LEU A 203 2.76 -20.31 15.01
CA LEU A 203 3.92 -19.49 14.68
C LEU A 203 5.00 -19.67 15.73
N THR A 204 6.16 -20.11 15.29
CA THR A 204 7.40 -20.20 16.10
C THR A 204 8.45 -19.26 15.53
N GLU A 205 9.46 -18.92 16.33
CA GLU A 205 10.59 -18.07 15.86
C GLU A 205 11.30 -18.67 14.64
N ASP A 206 11.46 -20.01 14.58
CA ASP A 206 12.09 -20.69 13.44
C ASP A 206 11.22 -20.60 12.17
N LEU A 207 9.90 -20.75 12.30
CA LEU A 207 8.98 -20.62 11.18
C LEU A 207 8.91 -19.17 10.69
N GLU A 208 8.79 -18.21 11.60
CA GLU A 208 8.77 -16.79 11.30
C GLU A 208 10.04 -16.39 10.50
N LYS A 209 11.22 -16.78 10.97
CA LYS A 209 12.47 -16.51 10.26
C LYS A 209 12.48 -17.08 8.84
N LYS A 210 12.00 -18.30 8.64
CA LYS A 210 11.87 -18.93 7.31
C LYS A 210 10.89 -18.17 6.42
N ILE A 211 9.78 -17.70 6.99
CA ILE A 211 8.81 -16.86 6.27
C ILE A 211 9.48 -15.57 5.79
N VAL A 212 10.15 -14.84 6.70
CA VAL A 212 10.85 -13.59 6.39
C VAL A 212 11.93 -13.79 5.32
N GLU A 213 12.75 -14.84 5.44
CA GLU A 213 13.78 -15.18 4.44
C GLU A 213 13.17 -15.51 3.08
N HIS A 214 12.07 -16.26 3.07
CA HIS A 214 11.36 -16.60 1.84
C HIS A 214 10.80 -15.35 1.13
N PHE A 215 10.11 -14.50 1.86
CA PHE A 215 9.55 -13.27 1.31
C PHE A 215 10.65 -12.27 0.87
N ALA A 216 11.79 -12.25 1.55
CA ALA A 216 12.93 -11.43 1.14
C ALA A 216 13.56 -11.88 -0.20
N ALA A 217 13.37 -13.14 -0.59
CA ALA A 217 13.85 -13.70 -1.86
C ALA A 217 12.84 -13.58 -3.01
N MET A 218 11.62 -13.12 -2.75
CA MET A 218 10.59 -12.97 -3.77
C MET A 218 10.84 -11.76 -4.67
N PRO A 219 10.38 -11.80 -5.94
CA PRO A 219 10.45 -10.65 -6.83
C PRO A 219 9.52 -9.52 -6.37
N ASP A 220 9.86 -8.29 -6.69
CA ASP A 220 9.07 -7.10 -6.34
C ASP A 220 7.73 -7.00 -7.11
N SER A 221 7.47 -7.85 -8.10
CA SER A 221 6.24 -7.84 -8.90
C SER A 221 5.83 -9.25 -9.34
N PHE A 222 4.53 -9.50 -9.37
CA PHE A 222 3.94 -10.75 -9.88
C PHE A 222 4.07 -10.92 -11.38
N GLU A 223 4.05 -9.81 -12.12
CA GLU A 223 4.10 -9.80 -13.57
C GLU A 223 5.30 -8.99 -14.05
N PRO A 224 6.04 -9.50 -15.05
CA PRO A 224 7.04 -8.69 -15.70
C PRO A 224 6.35 -7.52 -16.44
N GLU A 225 7.03 -6.38 -16.55
CA GLU A 225 6.53 -5.22 -17.32
C GLU A 225 6.16 -5.58 -18.77
N SER A 226 6.75 -6.64 -19.30
CA SER A 226 6.40 -7.22 -20.61
C SER A 226 4.97 -7.77 -20.73
N SER A 227 4.27 -7.98 -19.62
CA SER A 227 2.84 -8.38 -19.62
C SER A 227 1.89 -7.25 -20.01
N GLY A 228 2.40 -6.01 -20.08
CA GLY A 228 1.61 -4.80 -20.37
C GLY A 228 0.89 -4.22 -19.14
N THR A 229 1.11 -4.77 -17.95
CA THR A 229 0.65 -4.18 -16.69
C THR A 229 1.71 -3.22 -16.17
N PRO A 230 1.39 -1.94 -15.93
CA PRO A 230 2.35 -0.98 -15.38
C PRO A 230 2.89 -1.45 -14.01
N LEU A 231 4.19 -1.29 -13.77
CA LEU A 231 4.82 -1.63 -12.49
C LEU A 231 4.14 -0.94 -11.31
N ALA A 232 3.70 0.29 -11.50
CA ALA A 232 2.99 1.06 -10.47
C ALA A 232 1.61 0.50 -10.09
N LEU A 233 1.09 -0.50 -10.80
CA LEU A 233 -0.09 -1.26 -10.41
C LEU A 233 0.27 -2.62 -9.80
N SER A 234 1.25 -3.31 -10.35
CA SER A 234 1.59 -4.68 -9.93
C SER A 234 2.53 -4.73 -8.71
N VAL A 235 3.48 -3.78 -8.60
CA VAL A 235 4.44 -3.75 -7.49
C VAL A 235 3.78 -3.45 -6.15
N PRO A 236 2.93 -2.42 -6.01
CA PRO A 236 2.27 -2.16 -4.74
C PRO A 236 1.42 -3.33 -4.23
N LEU A 237 0.78 -4.09 -5.12
CA LEU A 237 0.07 -5.31 -4.75
C LEU A 237 0.99 -6.35 -4.11
N MET A 238 2.13 -6.65 -4.76
CA MET A 238 3.11 -7.59 -4.22
C MET A 238 3.72 -7.06 -2.92
N PHE A 239 3.95 -5.76 -2.86
CA PHE A 239 4.52 -5.08 -1.70
C PHE A 239 3.70 -5.31 -0.43
N GLN A 240 2.37 -5.22 -0.51
CA GLN A 240 1.48 -5.45 0.62
C GLN A 240 1.67 -6.84 1.24
N TYR A 241 1.83 -7.86 0.42
CA TYR A 241 2.07 -9.23 0.89
C TYR A 241 3.51 -9.42 1.36
N VAL A 242 4.48 -9.04 0.55
CA VAL A 242 5.91 -9.33 0.81
C VAL A 242 6.45 -8.45 1.94
N GLN A 243 6.38 -7.15 1.80
CA GLN A 243 6.92 -6.23 2.80
C GLN A 243 6.00 -6.13 4.00
N GLY A 244 4.66 -6.20 3.79
CA GLY A 244 3.69 -6.24 4.88
C GLY A 244 3.88 -7.43 5.80
N THR A 245 4.04 -8.65 5.27
CA THR A 245 4.31 -9.84 6.09
C THR A 245 5.61 -9.71 6.88
N ARG A 246 6.67 -9.16 6.28
CA ARG A 246 7.95 -8.91 6.98
C ARG A 246 7.81 -7.88 8.09
N PHE A 247 7.08 -6.80 7.86
CA PHE A 247 6.80 -5.77 8.86
C PHE A 247 6.00 -6.32 10.05
N VAL A 248 4.94 -7.08 9.77
CA VAL A 248 4.10 -7.70 10.80
C VAL A 248 4.85 -8.80 11.56
N ALA A 249 5.70 -9.57 10.87
CA ALA A 249 6.57 -10.55 11.52
C ALA A 249 7.54 -9.91 12.52
N GLU A 250 8.10 -8.75 12.20
CA GLU A 250 8.92 -7.98 13.14
C GLU A 250 8.10 -7.50 14.36
N ALA A 251 6.87 -7.06 14.17
CA ALA A 251 5.99 -6.74 15.30
C ALA A 251 5.74 -7.98 16.18
N TRP A 252 5.49 -9.13 15.55
CA TRP A 252 5.28 -10.38 16.26
C TRP A 252 6.51 -10.81 17.07
N GLN A 253 7.71 -10.65 16.53
CA GLN A 253 8.95 -10.91 17.27
C GLN A 253 9.10 -10.03 18.51
N ARG A 254 8.61 -8.80 18.46
CA ARG A 254 8.70 -7.82 19.54
C ARG A 254 7.71 -8.08 20.68
N GLY A 255 6.56 -8.69 20.41
CA GLY A 255 5.55 -8.89 21.47
C GLY A 255 4.40 -9.83 21.13
N GLY A 256 4.60 -10.76 20.18
CA GLY A 256 3.59 -11.71 19.75
C GLY A 256 2.39 -11.04 19.06
N TRP A 257 1.29 -11.74 18.99
CA TRP A 257 0.09 -11.22 18.34
C TRP A 257 -0.47 -9.94 18.99
N ALA A 258 -0.22 -9.74 20.28
CA ALA A 258 -0.62 -8.51 20.96
C ALA A 258 0.10 -7.26 20.44
N ALA A 259 1.36 -7.39 19.99
CA ALA A 259 2.08 -6.31 19.35
C ALA A 259 1.58 -6.08 17.92
N VAL A 260 1.15 -7.14 17.22
CA VAL A 260 0.47 -7.00 15.91
C VAL A 260 -0.84 -6.25 16.05
N ASP A 261 -1.69 -6.61 17.03
CA ASP A 261 -2.95 -5.92 17.28
C ASP A 261 -2.76 -4.43 17.64
N ALA A 262 -1.63 -4.11 18.26
CA ALA A 262 -1.33 -2.74 18.67
C ALA A 262 -1.03 -1.82 17.47
N ILE A 263 -0.54 -2.34 16.34
CA ILE A 263 -0.31 -1.56 15.13
C ILE A 263 -1.60 -0.92 14.61
N TYR A 264 -2.74 -1.60 14.74
CA TYR A 264 -4.04 -1.07 14.28
C TYR A 264 -4.52 0.17 15.05
N ARG A 265 -3.91 0.51 16.19
CA ARG A 265 -4.24 1.73 16.96
C ARG A 265 -3.46 2.95 16.51
N ASP A 266 -2.26 2.75 15.98
CA ASP A 266 -1.38 3.78 15.45
C ASP A 266 -0.61 3.18 14.26
N PRO A 267 -1.26 3.00 13.09
CA PRO A 267 -0.67 2.34 11.96
C PRO A 267 0.49 3.16 11.36
N PRO A 268 1.38 2.50 10.59
CA PRO A 268 2.42 3.20 9.84
C PRO A 268 1.77 4.16 8.83
N ARG A 269 2.38 5.35 8.67
CA ARG A 269 1.86 6.45 7.85
C ARG A 269 2.57 6.58 6.52
N SER A 270 3.39 5.58 6.15
CA SER A 270 4.11 5.61 4.88
C SER A 270 4.63 4.23 4.49
N THR A 271 4.78 4.03 3.19
CA THR A 271 5.50 2.86 2.66
C THR A 271 6.96 2.82 3.12
N GLN A 272 7.57 3.97 3.43
CA GLN A 272 8.94 4.05 3.96
C GLN A 272 9.06 3.32 5.31
N GLU A 273 8.06 3.44 6.19
CA GLU A 273 8.04 2.75 7.48
C GLU A 273 7.89 1.23 7.32
N ILE A 274 7.17 0.80 6.28
CA ILE A 274 7.05 -0.62 5.91
C ILE A 274 8.39 -1.15 5.35
N ILE A 275 9.06 -0.37 4.48
CA ILE A 275 10.36 -0.72 3.87
C ILE A 275 11.46 -0.75 4.94
N THR A 276 11.42 0.19 5.87
CA THR A 276 12.41 0.39 6.93
C THR A 276 11.73 0.37 8.30
N PRO A 277 11.36 -0.81 8.84
CA PRO A 277 10.54 -0.94 10.04
C PRO A 277 11.11 -0.24 11.28
N SER A 278 12.44 -0.05 11.36
CA SER A 278 13.06 0.68 12.45
C SER A 278 12.62 2.16 12.55
N LEU A 279 12.12 2.75 11.47
CA LEU A 279 11.55 4.10 11.52
C LEU A 279 10.27 4.12 12.37
N TYR A 280 9.45 3.10 12.23
CA TYR A 280 8.22 2.93 13.00
C TYR A 280 8.50 2.41 14.42
N PHE A 281 9.19 1.25 14.54
CA PHE A 281 9.33 0.55 15.84
C PHE A 281 10.36 1.16 16.78
N ASP A 282 11.44 1.76 16.26
CA ASP A 282 12.57 2.21 17.08
C ASP A 282 12.70 3.73 17.14
N GLN A 283 12.43 4.41 16.01
CA GLN A 283 12.56 5.87 15.91
C GLN A 283 11.24 6.59 16.12
N HIS A 284 10.10 5.90 15.97
CA HIS A 284 8.73 6.45 16.07
C HIS A 284 8.52 7.68 15.19
N ARG A 285 9.13 7.67 14.00
CA ARG A 285 9.30 8.85 13.16
C ARG A 285 8.51 8.75 11.87
N PRO A 286 7.28 9.25 11.83
CA PRO A 286 6.51 9.36 10.60
C PRO A 286 7.10 10.43 9.66
N PRO A 287 6.72 10.43 8.34
CA PRO A 287 7.17 11.41 7.38
C PRO A 287 6.64 12.82 7.72
N LEU A 288 7.28 13.86 7.16
CA LEU A 288 6.84 15.24 7.30
C LEU A 288 5.47 15.44 6.64
N HIS A 289 4.61 16.20 7.30
CA HIS A 289 3.35 16.61 6.71
C HIS A 289 3.52 17.88 5.88
N ILE A 290 3.17 17.82 4.59
CA ILE A 290 3.27 18.93 3.65
C ILE A 290 1.86 19.40 3.26
N THR A 291 1.62 20.70 3.38
CA THR A 291 0.40 21.34 2.88
C THR A 291 0.77 22.26 1.72
N LEU A 292 0.28 21.98 0.54
CA LEU A 292 0.45 22.82 -0.64
C LEU A 292 -0.62 23.92 -0.67
N ASP A 293 -0.18 25.17 -0.83
CA ASP A 293 -1.06 26.33 -0.91
C ASP A 293 -0.48 27.43 -1.84
N GLY A 294 -1.18 28.55 -1.98
CA GLY A 294 -0.74 29.72 -2.76
C GLY A 294 -0.99 29.64 -4.26
N TYR A 295 -1.61 28.59 -4.75
CA TYR A 295 -1.89 28.42 -6.18
C TYR A 295 -3.26 28.93 -6.61
N SER A 296 -4.27 28.92 -5.74
CA SER A 296 -5.66 29.19 -6.09
C SER A 296 -5.90 30.55 -6.74
N ALA A 297 -5.20 31.58 -6.28
CA ALA A 297 -5.30 32.93 -6.85
C ALA A 297 -4.74 33.04 -8.28
N LEU A 298 -3.83 32.15 -8.67
CA LEU A 298 -3.21 32.13 -10.00
C LEU A 298 -3.98 31.23 -10.99
N PHE A 299 -4.95 30.46 -10.51
CA PHE A 299 -5.75 29.53 -11.29
C PHE A 299 -7.26 29.82 -11.18
N PRO A 300 -7.71 31.04 -11.59
CA PRO A 300 -9.13 31.37 -11.52
C PRO A 300 -9.97 30.44 -12.41
N GLY A 301 -10.97 29.80 -11.80
CA GLY A 301 -11.86 28.86 -12.51
C GLY A 301 -11.29 27.45 -12.70
N TRP A 302 -10.10 27.14 -12.16
CA TRP A 302 -9.61 25.78 -12.07
C TRP A 302 -10.17 25.11 -10.81
N ARG A 303 -10.46 23.82 -10.88
CA ARG A 303 -10.81 23.01 -9.71
C ARG A 303 -9.57 22.25 -9.20
N LYS A 304 -9.50 21.99 -7.92
CA LYS A 304 -8.61 20.96 -7.39
C LYS A 304 -9.21 19.61 -7.79
N ALA A 305 -8.54 18.92 -8.69
CA ALA A 305 -8.98 17.65 -9.26
C ALA A 305 -8.45 16.46 -8.47
N ASP A 306 -7.24 16.62 -7.87
CA ASP A 306 -6.59 15.58 -7.11
C ASP A 306 -5.70 16.17 -6.02
N GLU A 307 -5.46 15.40 -4.95
CA GLU A 307 -4.47 15.72 -3.91
C GLU A 307 -4.01 14.41 -3.27
N ASP A 308 -2.69 14.14 -3.30
CA ASP A 308 -2.13 12.84 -2.97
C ASP A 308 -0.71 12.91 -2.39
N THR A 309 -0.22 11.77 -1.88
CA THR A 309 1.16 11.52 -1.47
C THR A 309 1.68 10.28 -2.19
N PHE A 310 2.85 10.37 -2.85
CA PHE A 310 3.44 9.22 -3.56
C PHE A 310 4.29 8.33 -2.68
N GLY A 311 4.95 8.91 -1.69
CA GLY A 311 5.81 8.18 -0.79
C GLY A 311 7.08 7.61 -1.44
N GLU A 312 7.85 6.89 -0.63
CA GLU A 312 9.10 6.27 -1.09
C GLU A 312 8.85 5.27 -2.22
N LEU A 313 7.78 4.46 -2.11
CA LEU A 313 7.52 3.37 -3.05
C LEU A 313 7.22 3.88 -4.45
N LEU A 314 6.23 4.78 -4.62
CA LEU A 314 5.85 5.26 -5.96
C LEU A 314 6.94 6.14 -6.57
N ILE A 315 7.67 6.93 -5.78
CA ILE A 315 8.84 7.68 -6.25
C ILE A 315 9.92 6.72 -6.77
N LYS A 316 10.19 5.62 -6.06
CA LYS A 316 11.09 4.56 -6.51
C LYS A 316 10.65 3.99 -7.86
N LEU A 317 9.36 3.73 -8.04
CA LEU A 317 8.81 3.19 -9.29
C LEU A 317 8.91 4.19 -10.45
N ILE A 318 8.68 5.48 -10.20
CA ILE A 318 8.95 6.54 -11.20
C ILE A 318 10.40 6.48 -11.66
N LEU A 319 11.36 6.42 -10.73
CA LEU A 319 12.78 6.39 -11.10
C LEU A 319 13.17 5.07 -11.77
N GLN A 320 12.71 3.93 -11.29
CA GLN A 320 12.97 2.62 -11.90
C GLN A 320 12.49 2.55 -13.36
N ARG A 321 11.30 3.08 -13.62
CA ARG A 321 10.73 3.11 -14.95
C ARG A 321 11.51 4.01 -15.92
N ASN A 322 12.06 5.11 -15.42
CA ASN A 322 12.61 6.18 -16.26
C ASN A 322 14.15 6.25 -16.26
N LEU A 323 14.84 5.43 -15.46
CA LEU A 323 16.30 5.41 -15.39
C LEU A 323 16.87 4.05 -15.77
N PRO A 324 18.12 4.00 -16.23
CA PRO A 324 18.83 2.73 -16.41
C PRO A 324 18.93 1.96 -15.08
N ALA A 325 18.85 0.63 -15.12
CA ALA A 325 18.85 -0.26 -13.96
C ALA A 325 20.04 -0.11 -12.97
N LYS A 326 21.14 0.50 -13.41
CA LYS A 326 22.33 0.75 -12.56
C LYS A 326 22.54 2.24 -12.25
N SER A 327 21.51 3.07 -12.46
CA SER A 327 21.61 4.51 -12.16
C SER A 327 21.74 4.74 -10.66
N PRO A 328 22.70 5.58 -10.20
CA PRO A 328 22.78 6.00 -8.81
C PRO A 328 21.50 6.67 -8.31
N GLY A 329 20.76 7.33 -9.21
CA GLY A 329 19.49 7.98 -8.90
C GLY A 329 18.42 7.05 -8.32
N LEU A 330 18.52 5.73 -8.56
CA LEU A 330 17.58 4.74 -8.01
C LEU A 330 17.58 4.65 -6.47
N ASN A 331 18.64 5.17 -5.81
CA ASN A 331 18.74 5.19 -4.35
C ASN A 331 18.20 6.47 -3.71
N LEU A 332 17.88 7.50 -4.49
CA LEU A 332 17.39 8.79 -3.95
C LEU A 332 16.11 8.65 -3.09
N PRO A 333 15.14 7.79 -3.45
CA PRO A 333 13.91 7.64 -2.67
C PRO A 333 14.15 7.16 -1.23
N THR A 334 15.24 6.46 -0.93
CA THR A 334 15.57 6.03 0.44
C THR A 334 15.78 7.20 1.41
N GLN A 335 16.02 8.39 0.89
CA GLN A 335 16.16 9.63 1.65
C GLN A 335 14.89 10.49 1.63
N TRP A 336 13.79 9.98 1.09
CA TRP A 336 12.49 10.63 1.17
C TRP A 336 12.08 10.90 2.63
N ASN A 337 11.37 12.00 2.85
CA ASN A 337 10.95 12.42 4.18
C ASN A 337 9.57 13.09 4.20
N GLY A 338 8.81 12.96 3.12
CA GLY A 338 7.46 13.49 2.95
C GLY A 338 7.28 14.12 1.58
N ASP A 339 6.07 14.01 1.05
CA ASP A 339 5.69 14.74 -0.16
C ASP A 339 4.18 15.06 -0.16
N ARG A 340 3.79 15.93 -1.04
CA ARG A 340 2.38 16.21 -1.33
C ARG A 340 2.24 16.68 -2.77
N LEU A 341 1.27 16.11 -3.47
CA LEU A 341 0.89 16.43 -4.83
C LEU A 341 -0.50 17.06 -4.85
N VAL A 342 -0.69 18.05 -5.72
CA VAL A 342 -2.01 18.62 -6.05
C VAL A 342 -2.13 18.72 -7.56
N ALA A 343 -3.22 18.19 -8.11
CA ALA A 343 -3.59 18.39 -9.51
C ALA A 343 -4.73 19.39 -9.63
N LEU A 344 -4.55 20.41 -10.47
CA LEU A 344 -5.54 21.40 -10.82
C LEU A 344 -6.04 21.14 -12.22
N GLU A 345 -7.34 21.28 -12.47
CA GLU A 345 -7.96 21.03 -13.76
C GLU A 345 -8.85 22.18 -14.23
N LYS A 346 -8.75 22.47 -15.52
CA LYS A 346 -9.69 23.31 -16.26
C LYS A 346 -9.77 22.82 -17.71
N ASP A 347 -11.00 22.63 -18.22
CA ASP A 347 -11.24 22.21 -19.60
C ASP A 347 -10.44 20.94 -20.00
N ARG A 348 -10.35 19.97 -19.10
CA ARG A 348 -9.55 18.73 -19.23
C ARG A 348 -8.02 18.93 -19.23
N ALA A 349 -7.52 20.13 -19.15
CA ALA A 349 -6.09 20.39 -18.98
C ALA A 349 -5.70 20.32 -17.50
N LEU A 350 -4.64 19.59 -17.20
CA LEU A 350 -4.11 19.45 -15.84
C LEU A 350 -2.84 20.30 -15.61
N THR A 351 -2.72 20.81 -14.40
CA THR A 351 -1.46 21.32 -13.85
C THR A 351 -1.20 20.59 -12.53
N VAL A 352 -0.04 19.93 -12.45
CA VAL A 352 0.41 19.18 -11.29
C VAL A 352 1.41 20.02 -10.51
N LEU A 353 1.21 20.15 -9.22
CA LEU A 353 2.12 20.72 -8.23
C LEU A 353 2.56 19.59 -7.32
N TRP A 354 3.85 19.35 -7.18
CA TRP A 354 4.37 18.28 -6.34
C TRP A 354 5.55 18.79 -5.52
N MET A 355 5.41 18.81 -4.21
CA MET A 355 6.45 19.20 -3.27
C MET A 355 6.97 17.97 -2.54
N ILE A 356 8.30 17.77 -2.55
CA ILE A 356 8.96 16.59 -2.01
C ILE A 356 10.06 17.04 -1.05
N ALA A 357 10.03 16.57 0.18
CA ALA A 357 11.07 16.77 1.16
C ALA A 357 12.00 15.55 1.23
N PHE A 358 13.29 15.79 1.28
CA PHE A 358 14.32 14.78 1.51
C PHE A 358 14.99 14.99 2.87
N ARG A 359 15.83 14.04 3.31
CA ARG A 359 16.54 14.16 4.60
C ARG A 359 17.66 15.18 4.55
N ASP A 360 18.24 15.46 3.37
CA ASP A 360 19.31 16.42 3.19
C ASP A 360 19.21 17.17 1.84
N GLN A 361 19.90 18.28 1.75
CA GLN A 361 19.92 19.16 0.58
C GLN A 361 20.59 18.51 -0.64
N ALA A 362 21.65 17.73 -0.45
CA ALA A 362 22.37 17.11 -1.55
C ALA A 362 21.47 16.12 -2.30
N THR A 363 20.69 15.33 -1.56
CA THR A 363 19.68 14.43 -2.13
C THR A 363 18.58 15.20 -2.88
N ALA A 364 18.11 16.33 -2.34
CA ALA A 364 17.11 17.16 -3.01
C ALA A 364 17.65 17.74 -4.34
N ASP A 365 18.89 18.25 -4.35
CA ASP A 365 19.53 18.78 -5.56
C ASP A 365 19.78 17.70 -6.61
N ASP A 366 20.23 16.51 -6.21
CA ASP A 366 20.41 15.34 -7.09
C ASP A 366 19.07 14.87 -7.66
N PHE A 367 18.03 14.77 -6.84
CA PHE A 367 16.68 14.42 -7.30
C PHE A 367 16.16 15.44 -8.32
N ALA A 368 16.28 16.73 -8.03
CA ALA A 368 15.82 17.79 -8.93
C ALA A 368 16.53 17.70 -10.30
N SER A 369 17.83 17.42 -10.32
CA SER A 369 18.62 17.24 -11.55
C SER A 369 18.17 16.00 -12.33
N VAL A 370 18.08 14.85 -11.66
CA VAL A 370 17.67 13.58 -12.27
C VAL A 370 16.24 13.68 -12.79
N TYR A 371 15.33 14.21 -11.99
CA TYR A 371 13.92 14.29 -12.35
C TYR A 371 13.65 15.31 -13.48
N SER A 372 14.38 16.42 -13.53
CA SER A 372 14.35 17.34 -14.68
C SER A 372 14.70 16.62 -15.98
N SER A 373 15.74 15.77 -15.95
CA SER A 373 16.14 14.97 -17.12
C SER A 373 15.08 13.94 -17.52
N ILE A 374 14.32 13.42 -16.56
CA ILE A 374 13.14 12.55 -16.83
C ILE A 374 12.04 13.36 -17.50
N LEU A 375 11.68 14.52 -16.95
CA LEU A 375 10.65 15.39 -17.50
C LEU A 375 10.96 15.88 -18.91
N ASP A 376 12.24 16.15 -19.24
CA ASP A 376 12.66 16.49 -20.60
C ASP A 376 12.31 15.39 -21.62
N ARG A 377 12.42 14.11 -21.20
CA ARG A 377 12.09 12.96 -22.06
C ARG A 377 10.58 12.70 -22.13
N LEU A 378 9.86 12.98 -21.05
CA LEU A 378 8.40 12.80 -20.98
C LEU A 378 7.62 13.92 -21.65
N LYS A 379 8.27 15.08 -21.84
CA LYS A 379 7.65 16.27 -22.44
C LYS A 379 7.04 15.94 -23.79
N SER A 380 5.75 16.20 -23.96
CA SER A 380 5.03 16.02 -25.20
C SER A 380 4.13 17.24 -25.50
N GLY A 381 4.07 17.64 -26.75
CA GLY A 381 3.21 18.73 -27.20
C GLY A 381 3.54 20.06 -26.51
N SER A 382 2.51 20.73 -25.98
CA SER A 382 2.59 22.02 -25.30
C SER A 382 2.73 21.89 -23.76
N THR A 383 3.22 20.75 -23.26
CA THR A 383 3.45 20.55 -21.83
C THR A 383 4.78 21.17 -21.43
N GLY A 384 4.75 22.06 -20.45
CA GLY A 384 5.94 22.62 -19.82
C GLY A 384 6.13 22.09 -18.40
N TYR A 385 7.31 22.29 -17.84
CA TYR A 385 7.57 22.00 -16.44
C TYR A 385 8.53 23.02 -15.80
N ARG A 386 8.54 23.05 -14.48
CA ARG A 386 9.50 23.77 -13.68
C ARG A 386 9.87 22.95 -12.45
N VAL A 387 11.16 22.79 -12.20
CA VAL A 387 11.71 22.19 -10.98
C VAL A 387 12.54 23.24 -10.25
N THR A 388 12.29 23.41 -8.97
CA THR A 388 13.03 24.35 -8.12
C THR A 388 13.29 23.71 -6.76
N THR A 389 14.43 24.08 -6.12
CA THR A 389 14.81 23.57 -4.80
C THR A 389 14.95 24.72 -3.80
N GLN A 390 14.58 24.44 -2.54
CA GLN A 390 14.91 25.28 -1.38
C GLN A 390 15.33 24.36 -0.23
N ALA A 391 16.56 24.48 0.24
CA ALA A 391 17.15 23.58 1.21
C ALA A 391 16.98 22.11 0.76
N ASN A 392 16.38 21.28 1.59
CA ASN A 392 16.15 19.85 1.31
C ASN A 392 14.79 19.56 0.68
N VAL A 393 14.15 20.53 0.07
CA VAL A 393 12.81 20.40 -0.53
C VAL A 393 12.86 20.72 -2.01
N VAL A 394 12.17 19.92 -2.82
CA VAL A 394 11.99 20.09 -4.27
C VAL A 394 10.53 20.44 -4.55
N LEU A 395 10.29 21.44 -5.36
CA LEU A 395 8.98 21.74 -5.94
C LEU A 395 9.02 21.47 -7.43
N VAL A 396 8.17 20.56 -7.88
CA VAL A 396 7.92 20.24 -9.27
C VAL A 396 6.57 20.80 -9.70
N ILE A 397 6.54 21.44 -10.84
CA ILE A 397 5.32 21.95 -11.46
C ILE A 397 5.30 21.44 -12.91
N ILE A 398 4.21 20.78 -13.31
CA ILE A 398 4.03 20.25 -14.66
C ILE A 398 2.66 20.72 -15.17
N GLY A 399 2.59 21.31 -16.35
CA GLY A 399 1.31 21.77 -16.88
C GLY A 399 1.44 22.31 -18.31
N PRO A 400 0.34 22.80 -18.90
CA PRO A 400 0.39 23.40 -20.22
C PRO A 400 1.27 24.67 -20.19
N GLU A 401 1.99 24.94 -21.29
CA GLU A 401 2.82 26.16 -21.42
C GLU A 401 2.04 27.47 -21.22
N SER A 402 0.72 27.42 -21.43
CA SER A 402 -0.18 28.54 -21.14
C SER A 402 -0.42 28.81 -19.64
N ALA A 403 -0.06 27.86 -18.78
CA ALA A 403 -0.17 28.04 -17.33
C ALA A 403 0.92 28.97 -16.79
N PRO A 404 0.68 29.73 -15.72
CA PRO A 404 1.64 30.69 -15.17
C PRO A 404 2.75 30.02 -14.35
N LEU A 405 3.44 29.00 -14.93
CA LEU A 405 4.40 28.15 -14.22
C LEU A 405 5.52 28.92 -13.53
N THR A 406 5.97 30.04 -14.13
CA THR A 406 7.03 30.88 -13.56
C THR A 406 6.58 31.67 -12.33
N GLN A 407 5.32 32.13 -12.31
CA GLN A 407 4.74 32.88 -11.20
C GLN A 407 4.29 31.96 -10.06
N LEU A 408 4.00 30.70 -10.38
CA LEU A 408 3.45 29.73 -9.47
C LEU A 408 4.46 29.28 -8.41
N ALA A 409 5.72 29.01 -8.80
CA ALA A 409 6.73 28.54 -7.87
C ALA A 409 6.94 29.49 -6.66
N PRO A 410 7.16 30.82 -6.82
CA PRO A 410 7.32 31.72 -5.69
C PRO A 410 6.07 31.79 -4.79
N ALA A 411 4.87 31.71 -5.36
CA ALA A 411 3.63 31.76 -4.61
C ALA A 411 3.44 30.50 -3.75
N VAL A 412 3.69 29.33 -4.34
CA VAL A 412 3.61 28.04 -3.64
C VAL A 412 4.65 27.95 -2.52
N TRP A 413 5.91 28.32 -2.79
CA TRP A 413 6.97 28.34 -1.77
C TRP A 413 6.62 29.22 -0.58
N LYS A 414 6.00 30.38 -0.83
CA LYS A 414 5.63 31.35 0.23
C LYS A 414 4.49 30.87 1.10
N ALA A 415 3.53 30.15 0.53
CA ALA A 415 2.27 29.81 1.20
C ALA A 415 2.25 28.39 1.77
N SER A 416 2.99 27.46 1.14
CA SER A 416 3.03 26.06 1.59
C SER A 416 3.71 25.90 2.95
N ARG A 417 3.35 24.86 3.68
CA ARG A 417 3.85 24.59 5.03
C ARG A 417 4.36 23.15 5.11
N ILE A 418 5.45 22.99 5.85
CA ILE A 418 6.02 21.68 6.19
C ILE A 418 6.10 21.60 7.71
N THR A 419 5.50 20.59 8.29
CA THR A 419 5.41 20.39 9.73
C THR A 419 5.81 18.97 10.12
N ASN A 420 6.33 18.81 11.33
CA ASN A 420 6.51 17.50 11.91
C ASN A 420 5.16 17.01 12.42
N PRO A 421 4.69 15.82 11.99
CA PRO A 421 3.52 15.20 12.60
C PRO A 421 3.86 14.72 14.03
N PRO A 422 2.84 14.37 14.85
CA PRO A 422 3.07 13.67 16.10
C PRO A 422 3.87 12.40 15.88
N LEU A 423 4.80 12.10 16.78
CA LEU A 423 5.51 10.83 16.77
C LEU A 423 4.53 9.68 17.01
N HIS A 424 4.88 8.49 16.51
CA HIS A 424 4.15 7.29 16.88
C HIS A 424 4.26 7.03 18.39
N GLU A 425 3.15 6.65 19.00
CA GLU A 425 3.14 6.16 20.37
C GLU A 425 3.45 4.65 20.31
N PRO A 426 4.52 4.18 21.01
CA PRO A 426 4.80 2.76 21.04
C PRO A 426 3.59 2.05 21.64
N PRO A 427 3.12 0.94 21.03
CA PRO A 427 2.02 0.17 21.58
C PRO A 427 2.30 -0.22 23.03
N ASP A 428 1.36 0.01 23.94
CA ASP A 428 1.51 -0.32 25.37
C ASP A 428 1.94 -1.76 25.64
N THR A 429 1.63 -2.67 24.73
CA THR A 429 2.01 -4.08 24.76
C THR A 429 3.52 -4.28 24.53
N ILE A 430 4.16 -3.45 23.70
CA ILE A 430 5.60 -3.49 23.48
C ILE A 430 6.34 -3.04 24.76
N LYS A 431 5.85 -1.99 25.44
CA LYS A 431 6.40 -1.56 26.74
C LYS A 431 6.31 -2.68 27.78
N ARG A 432 5.17 -3.39 27.86
CA ARG A 432 5.00 -4.49 28.82
C ARG A 432 5.91 -5.70 28.54
N ALA A 433 6.19 -5.99 27.26
CA ALA A 433 7.09 -7.07 26.88
C ALA A 433 8.56 -6.72 27.22
N THR A 434 8.99 -5.49 26.96
CA THR A 434 10.33 -5.01 27.34
C THR A 434 10.51 -4.94 28.87
N ASP A 435 9.50 -4.50 29.61
CA ASP A 435 9.52 -4.45 31.07
C ASP A 435 9.51 -5.86 31.70
N ALA A 436 8.91 -6.84 31.03
CA ALA A 436 8.90 -8.24 31.49
C ALA A 436 10.26 -8.94 31.28
N ILE A 437 11.01 -8.56 30.24
CA ILE A 437 12.34 -9.10 29.93
C ILE A 437 13.41 -8.51 30.89
N VAL A 438 13.20 -7.32 31.44
CA VAL A 438 14.16 -6.61 32.32
C VAL A 438 14.00 -7.01 33.81
N LYS A 439 13.03 -7.83 34.19
CA LYS A 439 12.98 -8.34 35.59
C LYS A 439 14.07 -9.37 35.78
N PRO A 440 15.10 -9.09 36.63
CA PRO A 440 16.13 -10.06 36.90
C PRO A 440 15.50 -11.28 37.59
N ILE A 441 15.88 -12.46 37.12
CA ILE A 441 15.61 -13.72 37.82
C ILE A 441 16.23 -13.58 39.21
N ALA A 442 15.40 -13.37 40.22
CA ALA A 442 15.85 -13.40 41.61
C ALA A 442 16.41 -14.80 41.88
N ALA A 443 17.71 -14.87 42.08
CA ALA A 443 18.39 -16.07 42.52
C ALA A 443 17.75 -16.54 43.81
N HIS A 444 17.12 -17.71 43.79
CA HIS A 444 16.77 -18.42 45.01
C HIS A 444 18.06 -19.02 45.56
N SER A 445 18.53 -18.43 46.65
CA SER A 445 19.50 -19.00 47.58
C SER A 445 18.85 -20.11 48.41
#